data_4c12b582477793e2648480f40d4aeb3c
#
_entry.id   4c12b582477793e2648480f40d4aeb3c
#
_cell.length_a   1.000
_cell.length_b   1.000
_cell.length_c   1.000
_cell.angle_alpha   90.00
_cell.angle_beta   90.00
_cell.angle_gamma   90.00
#
_symmetry.space_group_name_H-M   'P 1'
#
loop_
_entity.id
_entity.type
_entity.pdbx_description
1 polymer ?
#
loop_
_entity_poly.entity_id
_entity_poly.type
_entity_poly.pdbx_seq_one_letter_code
_entity_poly.pdbx_strand_id
1 'polypeptide(L)'
;APHVKDKFTDSPVLVMDEKGSYVIPLLSGHVGGAVELAKEIAEKINAQAVLTTATDVEQKFAVDVFAKSNGLVLTDRKKAKEISAVVLDGNKIGLYSVFPVEGKFPEELKLCETEEFLRNYPYGIRIAGRSGERREEETILDLPPKNLVLGIGCRKGISEEEIQSAVNEAKKILGFTEKEVIEIDSIDLKKEEEGLLSYAAKWKLPFYTFSAEELGKVKCVSSHSEFVRKVTGVDNVCERAAIL
;
A
#
# COMPACT_ATOMS: atom_id res chain seq x y z
N ALA A 1 -11.16 -24.60 -4.89
CA ALA A 1 -10.41 -25.23 -5.98
C ALA A 1 -8.93 -25.29 -5.58
N PRO A 2 -8.14 -26.28 -6.03
CA PRO A 2 -6.74 -26.44 -5.57
C PRO A 2 -5.82 -25.27 -5.93
N HIS A 3 -6.24 -24.39 -6.84
CA HIS A 3 -5.49 -23.23 -7.30
C HIS A 3 -5.97 -21.88 -6.71
N VAL A 4 -7.01 -21.88 -5.91
CA VAL A 4 -7.54 -20.69 -5.25
C VAL A 4 -7.04 -20.66 -3.83
N LYS A 5 -6.13 -19.73 -3.53
CA LYS A 5 -5.45 -19.63 -2.23
C LYS A 5 -5.86 -18.40 -1.43
N ASP A 6 -5.89 -17.25 -2.08
CA ASP A 6 -6.18 -15.97 -1.42
C ASP A 6 -6.85 -14.99 -2.40
N LYS A 7 -8.06 -14.52 -2.06
CA LYS A 7 -8.83 -13.57 -2.88
C LYS A 7 -8.12 -12.23 -3.17
N PHE A 8 -7.02 -11.94 -2.48
CA PHE A 8 -6.24 -10.71 -2.65
C PHE A 8 -5.05 -10.86 -3.61
N THR A 9 -4.64 -12.12 -3.88
CA THR A 9 -3.50 -12.43 -4.75
C THR A 9 -3.88 -13.27 -5.96
N ASP A 10 -5.04 -13.92 -5.90
CA ASP A 10 -5.51 -14.75 -7.00
C ASP A 10 -6.07 -13.89 -8.14
N SER A 11 -5.89 -14.36 -9.37
CA SER A 11 -6.41 -13.71 -10.56
C SER A 11 -7.94 -13.59 -10.52
N PRO A 12 -8.53 -12.54 -11.12
CA PRO A 12 -9.96 -12.43 -11.25
C PRO A 12 -10.53 -13.58 -12.10
N VAL A 13 -11.65 -14.14 -11.63
CA VAL A 13 -12.37 -15.19 -12.36
C VAL A 13 -13.79 -14.71 -12.63
N LEU A 14 -14.18 -14.77 -13.89
CA LEU A 14 -15.49 -14.38 -14.40
C LEU A 14 -16.16 -15.57 -15.08
N VAL A 15 -17.48 -15.59 -15.05
CA VAL A 15 -18.30 -16.51 -15.84
C VAL A 15 -19.23 -15.70 -16.72
N MET A 16 -19.38 -16.14 -17.95
CA MET A 16 -20.38 -15.63 -18.89
C MET A 16 -21.28 -16.76 -19.37
N ASP A 17 -22.52 -16.43 -19.65
CA ASP A 17 -23.41 -17.36 -20.35
C ASP A 17 -23.03 -17.51 -21.83
N GLU A 18 -23.51 -18.57 -22.49
CA GLU A 18 -23.17 -18.88 -23.88
C GLU A 18 -23.56 -17.75 -24.88
N LYS A 19 -24.57 -16.97 -24.52
CA LYS A 19 -25.04 -15.85 -25.38
C LYS A 19 -24.32 -14.53 -25.10
N GLY A 20 -23.45 -14.48 -24.07
CA GLY A 20 -22.82 -13.26 -23.63
C GLY A 20 -23.81 -12.23 -23.06
N SER A 21 -24.93 -12.69 -22.48
CA SER A 21 -25.95 -11.80 -21.91
C SER A 21 -25.59 -11.35 -20.51
N TYR A 22 -24.84 -12.17 -19.77
CA TYR A 22 -24.48 -11.93 -18.38
C TYR A 22 -22.97 -12.14 -18.14
N VAL A 23 -22.37 -11.25 -17.35
CA VAL A 23 -20.98 -11.38 -16.87
C VAL A 23 -20.99 -11.38 -15.34
N ILE A 24 -20.53 -12.47 -14.74
CA ILE A 24 -20.63 -12.73 -13.30
C ILE A 24 -19.23 -12.86 -12.70
N PRO A 25 -18.80 -11.97 -11.80
CA PRO A 25 -17.56 -12.14 -11.07
C PRO A 25 -17.70 -13.24 -10.01
N LEU A 26 -16.87 -14.30 -10.09
CA LEU A 26 -16.90 -15.42 -9.16
C LEU A 26 -15.84 -15.32 -8.06
N LEU A 27 -14.63 -14.87 -8.40
CA LEU A 27 -13.49 -14.83 -7.49
C LEU A 27 -12.74 -13.52 -7.62
N SER A 28 -12.10 -13.10 -6.51
CA SER A 28 -11.27 -11.88 -6.44
C SER A 28 -12.04 -10.61 -6.83
N GLY A 29 -13.27 -10.48 -6.31
CA GLY A 29 -14.25 -9.46 -6.67
C GLY A 29 -13.69 -8.05 -6.61
N HIS A 30 -13.37 -7.55 -5.40
CA HIS A 30 -12.95 -6.16 -5.18
C HIS A 30 -11.45 -5.95 -5.43
N VAL A 31 -10.61 -6.52 -4.59
CA VAL A 31 -9.15 -6.26 -4.62
C VAL A 31 -8.51 -6.89 -5.85
N GLY A 32 -8.97 -8.07 -6.27
CA GLY A 32 -8.51 -8.74 -7.48
C GLY A 32 -9.06 -8.14 -8.79
N GLY A 33 -10.03 -7.21 -8.71
CA GLY A 33 -10.54 -6.47 -9.86
C GLY A 33 -11.59 -7.21 -10.71
N ALA A 34 -12.15 -8.34 -10.23
CA ALA A 34 -13.15 -9.08 -11.02
C ALA A 34 -14.45 -8.30 -11.23
N VAL A 35 -14.84 -7.44 -10.28
CA VAL A 35 -16.05 -6.61 -10.39
C VAL A 35 -15.87 -5.54 -11.48
N GLU A 36 -14.74 -4.81 -11.46
CA GLU A 36 -14.42 -3.80 -12.47
C GLU A 36 -14.29 -4.44 -13.85
N LEU A 37 -13.59 -5.56 -13.94
CA LEU A 37 -13.44 -6.30 -15.19
C LEU A 37 -14.78 -6.82 -15.72
N ALA A 38 -15.69 -7.27 -14.84
CA ALA A 38 -17.04 -7.69 -15.22
C ALA A 38 -17.85 -6.54 -15.81
N LYS A 39 -17.77 -5.36 -15.22
CA LYS A 39 -18.44 -4.14 -15.73
C LYS A 39 -17.88 -3.73 -17.09
N GLU A 40 -16.54 -3.70 -17.21
CA GLU A 40 -15.85 -3.32 -18.46
C GLU A 40 -16.21 -4.28 -19.62
N ILE A 41 -16.18 -5.59 -19.37
CA ILE A 41 -16.56 -6.57 -20.37
C ILE A 41 -18.04 -6.44 -20.73
N ALA A 42 -18.91 -6.35 -19.73
CA ALA A 42 -20.35 -6.21 -19.96
C ALA A 42 -20.69 -4.99 -20.81
N GLU A 43 -20.05 -3.85 -20.56
CA GLU A 43 -20.20 -2.65 -21.38
C GLU A 43 -19.75 -2.85 -22.83
N LYS A 44 -18.59 -3.48 -23.04
CA LYS A 44 -18.02 -3.72 -24.39
C LYS A 44 -18.85 -4.67 -25.25
N ILE A 45 -19.52 -5.66 -24.64
CA ILE A 45 -20.33 -6.67 -25.36
C ILE A 45 -21.82 -6.43 -25.25
N ASN A 46 -22.24 -5.31 -24.64
CA ASN A 46 -23.64 -4.97 -24.36
C ASN A 46 -24.35 -6.06 -23.55
N ALA A 47 -23.65 -6.60 -22.53
CA ALA A 47 -24.15 -7.58 -21.58
C ALA A 47 -24.55 -6.91 -20.25
N GLN A 48 -25.15 -7.68 -19.34
CA GLN A 48 -25.42 -7.26 -17.99
C GLN A 48 -24.37 -7.82 -17.02
N ALA A 49 -23.68 -6.94 -16.28
CA ALA A 49 -22.85 -7.37 -15.15
C ALA A 49 -23.73 -7.77 -13.97
N VAL A 50 -23.59 -9.01 -13.47
CA VAL A 50 -24.34 -9.53 -12.31
C VAL A 50 -23.44 -9.48 -11.08
N LEU A 51 -23.59 -8.44 -10.27
CA LEU A 51 -22.82 -8.25 -9.05
C LEU A 51 -23.55 -8.93 -7.87
N THR A 52 -22.81 -9.74 -7.10
CA THR A 52 -23.40 -10.63 -6.11
C THR A 52 -23.00 -10.33 -4.66
N THR A 53 -22.04 -9.44 -4.42
CA THR A 53 -21.66 -9.07 -3.05
C THR A 53 -22.56 -7.96 -2.51
N ALA A 54 -22.86 -8.00 -1.20
CA ALA A 54 -23.74 -7.01 -0.57
C ALA A 54 -23.23 -5.58 -0.76
N THR A 55 -21.92 -5.36 -0.67
CA THR A 55 -21.28 -4.06 -0.91
C THR A 55 -21.42 -3.57 -2.35
N ASP A 56 -21.42 -4.49 -3.33
CA ASP A 56 -21.61 -4.13 -4.75
C ASP A 56 -23.07 -3.82 -5.08
N VAL A 57 -23.98 -4.64 -4.53
CA VAL A 57 -25.43 -4.49 -4.78
C VAL A 57 -25.97 -3.21 -4.14
N GLU A 58 -25.52 -2.88 -2.92
CA GLU A 58 -26.00 -1.71 -2.19
C GLU A 58 -25.15 -0.46 -2.44
N GLN A 59 -24.08 -0.56 -3.23
CA GLN A 59 -23.09 0.53 -3.49
C GLN A 59 -22.57 1.17 -2.20
N LYS A 60 -22.52 0.39 -1.11
CA LYS A 60 -22.04 0.84 0.18
C LYS A 60 -20.51 0.79 0.27
N PHE A 61 -19.99 1.54 1.22
CA PHE A 61 -18.56 1.66 1.48
C PHE A 61 -17.92 0.30 1.83
N ALA A 62 -16.86 -0.06 1.09
CA ALA A 62 -16.01 -1.21 1.36
C ALA A 62 -14.58 -0.75 1.64
N VAL A 63 -14.06 -1.07 2.82
CA VAL A 63 -12.75 -0.62 3.29
C VAL A 63 -11.61 -1.06 2.37
N ASP A 64 -11.67 -2.26 1.82
CA ASP A 64 -10.65 -2.80 0.93
C ASP A 64 -10.62 -2.09 -0.44
N VAL A 65 -11.79 -1.72 -0.97
CA VAL A 65 -11.91 -0.92 -2.20
C VAL A 65 -11.37 0.49 -1.95
N PHE A 66 -11.79 1.11 -0.85
CA PHE A 66 -11.32 2.43 -0.45
C PHE A 66 -9.80 2.46 -0.26
N ALA A 67 -9.23 1.48 0.44
CA ALA A 67 -7.79 1.38 0.61
C ALA A 67 -7.05 1.25 -0.73
N LYS A 68 -7.54 0.40 -1.63
CA LYS A 68 -6.96 0.20 -2.95
C LYS A 68 -7.01 1.47 -3.80
N SER A 69 -8.16 2.14 -3.87
CA SER A 69 -8.34 3.35 -4.69
C SER A 69 -7.48 4.52 -4.21
N ASN A 70 -7.15 4.55 -2.92
CA ASN A 70 -6.31 5.60 -2.32
C ASN A 70 -4.83 5.18 -2.14
N GLY A 71 -4.39 4.05 -2.71
CA GLY A 71 -3.01 3.59 -2.58
C GLY A 71 -2.59 3.28 -1.14
N LEU A 72 -3.55 2.84 -0.31
CA LEU A 72 -3.33 2.53 1.10
C LEU A 72 -3.10 1.04 1.32
N VAL A 73 -2.34 0.71 2.35
CA VAL A 73 -2.07 -0.67 2.75
C VAL A 73 -3.11 -1.13 3.77
N LEU A 74 -3.80 -2.22 3.46
CA LEU A 74 -4.72 -2.87 4.39
C LEU A 74 -3.93 -3.66 5.44
N THR A 75 -3.85 -3.14 6.67
CA THR A 75 -3.05 -3.70 7.75
C THR A 75 -3.75 -4.85 8.46
N ASP A 76 -5.07 -4.76 8.66
CA ASP A 76 -5.90 -5.74 9.36
C ASP A 76 -7.17 -6.06 8.56
N ARG A 77 -7.20 -7.28 7.99
CA ARG A 77 -8.33 -7.77 7.19
C ARG A 77 -9.57 -8.07 8.02
N LYS A 78 -9.40 -8.48 9.29
CA LYS A 78 -10.52 -8.78 10.18
C LYS A 78 -11.23 -7.50 10.55
N LYS A 79 -10.49 -6.50 11.01
CA LYS A 79 -11.01 -5.18 11.37
C LYS A 79 -11.67 -4.47 10.18
N ALA A 80 -11.08 -4.59 8.98
CA ALA A 80 -11.69 -4.06 7.76
C ALA A 80 -13.07 -4.67 7.45
N LYS A 81 -13.24 -5.98 7.69
CA LYS A 81 -14.54 -6.65 7.53
C LYS A 81 -15.55 -6.18 8.58
N GLU A 82 -15.11 -6.03 9.84
CA GLU A 82 -15.95 -5.53 10.92
C GLU A 82 -16.44 -4.11 10.61
N ILE A 83 -15.56 -3.21 10.18
CA ILE A 83 -15.91 -1.85 9.77
C ILE A 83 -16.90 -1.86 8.60
N SER A 84 -16.65 -2.68 7.57
CA SER A 84 -17.57 -2.80 6.44
C SER A 84 -18.95 -3.30 6.86
N ALA A 85 -19.05 -4.23 7.81
CA ALA A 85 -20.31 -4.70 8.35
C ALA A 85 -21.05 -3.60 9.13
N VAL A 86 -20.34 -2.84 9.97
CA VAL A 86 -20.89 -1.71 10.73
C VAL A 86 -21.48 -0.64 9.80
N VAL A 87 -20.81 -0.36 8.68
CA VAL A 87 -21.31 0.59 7.65
C VAL A 87 -22.52 0.01 6.92
N LEU A 88 -22.52 -1.29 6.59
CA LEU A 88 -23.68 -1.96 5.98
C LEU A 88 -24.92 -1.88 6.88
N ASP A 89 -24.73 -1.98 8.18
CA ASP A 89 -25.82 -1.83 9.18
C ASP A 89 -26.28 -0.37 9.36
N GLY A 90 -25.74 0.57 8.59
CA GLY A 90 -26.09 1.99 8.64
C GLY A 90 -25.46 2.78 9.79
N ASN A 91 -24.51 2.20 10.50
CA ASN A 91 -23.82 2.88 11.59
C ASN A 91 -22.71 3.78 11.06
N LYS A 92 -22.50 4.91 11.76
CA LYS A 92 -21.44 5.86 11.42
C LYS A 92 -20.09 5.39 11.95
N ILE A 93 -19.03 5.60 11.13
CA ILE A 93 -17.64 5.40 11.49
C ILE A 93 -16.84 6.69 11.31
N GLY A 94 -15.76 6.87 12.07
CA GLY A 94 -14.85 7.99 11.92
C GLY A 94 -13.78 7.74 10.86
N LEU A 95 -13.37 8.79 10.13
CA LEU A 95 -12.19 8.80 9.28
C LEU A 95 -11.31 9.99 9.63
N TYR A 96 -10.08 9.73 10.04
CA TYR A 96 -9.05 10.74 10.20
C TYR A 96 -7.94 10.52 9.18
N SER A 97 -7.55 11.56 8.46
CA SER A 97 -6.46 11.48 7.49
C SER A 97 -5.62 12.74 7.48
N VAL A 98 -4.28 12.57 7.52
CA VAL A 98 -3.31 13.65 7.27
C VAL A 98 -2.92 13.74 5.80
N PHE A 99 -3.38 12.81 4.98
CA PHE A 99 -3.16 12.78 3.53
C PHE A 99 -4.48 13.07 2.80
N PRO A 100 -4.43 13.65 1.60
CA PRO A 100 -5.61 13.75 0.76
C PRO A 100 -6.15 12.35 0.45
N VAL A 101 -7.46 12.20 0.52
CA VAL A 101 -8.17 10.97 0.16
C VAL A 101 -9.21 11.28 -0.89
N GLU A 102 -9.31 10.40 -1.89
CA GLU A 102 -10.20 10.56 -3.03
C GLU A 102 -11.37 9.58 -2.96
N GLY A 103 -12.46 9.95 -3.61
CA GLY A 103 -13.65 9.11 -3.76
C GLY A 103 -14.91 9.74 -3.20
N LYS A 104 -16.02 9.03 -3.40
CA LYS A 104 -17.30 9.41 -2.79
C LYS A 104 -17.33 8.87 -1.36
N PHE A 105 -17.47 9.77 -0.40
CA PHE A 105 -17.67 9.40 1.00
C PHE A 105 -19.14 9.11 1.23
N PRO A 106 -19.51 7.90 1.68
CA PRO A 106 -20.88 7.61 2.07
C PRO A 106 -21.26 8.40 3.32
N GLU A 107 -22.56 8.54 3.57
CA GLU A 107 -23.03 9.31 4.72
C GLU A 107 -22.59 8.72 6.07
N GLU A 108 -22.30 7.44 6.12
CA GLU A 108 -21.83 6.72 7.29
C GLU A 108 -20.39 7.08 7.66
N LEU A 109 -19.57 7.54 6.70
CA LEU A 109 -18.18 7.91 6.94
C LEU A 109 -18.09 9.39 7.35
N LYS A 110 -17.66 9.64 8.57
CA LYS A 110 -17.53 10.99 9.13
C LYS A 110 -16.07 11.41 9.21
N LEU A 111 -15.72 12.46 8.48
CA LEU A 111 -14.40 13.06 8.54
C LEU A 111 -14.16 13.67 9.92
N CYS A 112 -13.03 13.32 10.54
CA CYS A 112 -12.60 13.83 11.84
C CYS A 112 -11.46 14.84 11.64
N GLU A 113 -11.55 15.99 12.30
CA GLU A 113 -10.53 17.05 12.22
C GLU A 113 -9.25 16.66 12.98
N THR A 114 -9.37 15.89 14.05
CA THR A 114 -8.24 15.35 14.82
C THR A 114 -8.40 13.86 15.06
N GLU A 115 -7.30 13.20 15.39
CA GLU A 115 -7.28 11.76 15.68
C GLU A 115 -8.15 11.40 16.89
N GLU A 116 -8.21 12.26 17.89
CA GLU A 116 -9.01 12.03 19.12
C GLU A 116 -10.50 11.86 18.80
N PHE A 117 -11.01 12.55 17.78
CA PHE A 117 -12.42 12.45 17.37
C PHE A 117 -12.81 11.06 16.87
N LEU A 118 -11.83 10.21 16.45
CA LEU A 118 -12.13 8.82 16.07
C LEU A 118 -12.81 8.06 17.19
N ARG A 119 -12.46 8.35 18.44
CA ARG A 119 -13.01 7.67 19.64
C ARG A 119 -14.49 7.99 19.92
N ASN A 120 -15.07 8.95 19.21
CA ASN A 120 -16.49 9.25 19.28
C ASN A 120 -17.35 8.28 18.45
N TYR A 121 -16.71 7.39 17.68
CA TYR A 121 -17.36 6.41 16.84
C TYR A 121 -17.07 4.98 17.32
N PRO A 122 -17.98 4.02 17.06
CA PRO A 122 -17.74 2.61 17.43
C PRO A 122 -16.53 2.02 16.72
N TYR A 123 -16.23 2.52 15.51
CA TYR A 123 -15.05 2.18 14.72
C TYR A 123 -14.47 3.43 14.05
N GLY A 124 -13.17 3.41 13.79
CA GLY A 124 -12.46 4.47 13.06
C GLY A 124 -11.48 3.92 12.04
N ILE A 125 -11.21 4.74 11.02
CA ILE A 125 -10.13 4.54 10.07
C ILE A 125 -9.14 5.69 10.26
N ARG A 126 -7.85 5.34 10.43
CA ARG A 126 -6.76 6.30 10.56
C ARG A 126 -5.81 6.17 9.39
N ILE A 127 -5.64 7.28 8.66
CA ILE A 127 -4.68 7.41 7.57
C ILE A 127 -3.68 8.48 7.98
N ALA A 128 -2.60 8.07 8.61
CA ALA A 128 -1.58 8.97 9.11
C ALA A 128 -0.18 8.45 8.75
N GLY A 129 0.76 9.40 8.64
CA GLY A 129 2.19 9.08 8.56
C GLY A 129 2.66 8.45 9.87
N ARG A 130 3.89 7.97 9.86
CA ARG A 130 4.51 7.33 11.01
C ARG A 130 5.10 8.39 11.92
N SER A 131 4.33 8.84 12.88
CA SER A 131 4.82 9.62 13.99
C SER A 131 4.66 8.81 15.27
N GLY A 132 5.77 8.23 15.77
CA GLY A 132 5.82 7.60 17.07
C GLY A 132 5.23 6.19 17.15
N GLU A 133 5.08 5.70 18.38
CA GLU A 133 4.52 4.39 18.70
C GLU A 133 3.06 4.32 18.20
N ARG A 134 2.80 3.47 17.20
CA ARG A 134 1.43 3.10 16.85
C ARG A 134 0.84 2.34 18.03
N ARG A 135 -0.09 2.95 18.72
CA ARG A 135 -0.92 2.23 19.67
C ARG A 135 -1.94 1.44 18.86
N GLU A 136 -1.87 0.12 18.95
CA GLU A 136 -2.94 -0.74 18.47
C GLU A 136 -4.21 -0.43 19.27
N GLU A 137 -5.15 0.25 18.65
CA GLU A 137 -6.47 0.49 19.20
C GLU A 137 -7.43 -0.55 18.61
N GLU A 138 -8.18 -1.23 19.47
CA GLU A 138 -9.03 -2.35 19.07
C GLU A 138 -10.07 -1.96 18.00
N THR A 139 -10.57 -0.75 18.06
CA THR A 139 -11.63 -0.25 17.17
C THR A 139 -11.14 0.64 16.04
N ILE A 140 -9.84 0.97 15.95
CA ILE A 140 -9.27 1.81 14.92
C ILE A 140 -8.45 0.98 13.94
N LEU A 141 -8.76 1.12 12.65
CA LEU A 141 -8.02 0.51 11.56
C LEU A 141 -7.01 1.51 10.99
N ASP A 142 -5.73 1.16 11.04
CA ASP A 142 -4.67 1.90 10.37
C ASP A 142 -4.57 1.50 8.90
N LEU A 143 -4.64 2.49 8.02
CA LEU A 143 -4.44 2.35 6.59
C LEU A 143 -3.27 3.26 6.15
N PRO A 144 -2.01 2.86 6.35
CA PRO A 144 -0.88 3.68 5.92
C PRO A 144 -0.81 3.77 4.40
N PRO A 145 -0.34 4.90 3.84
CA PRO A 145 -0.11 5.02 2.41
C PRO A 145 1.02 4.10 1.94
N LYS A 146 0.87 3.58 0.73
CA LYS A 146 1.92 2.84 0.04
C LYS A 146 2.82 3.83 -0.71
N ASN A 147 3.77 4.44 0.00
CA ASN A 147 4.63 5.50 -0.52
C ASN A 147 6.04 5.52 0.11
N LEU A 148 6.46 4.42 0.72
CA LEU A 148 7.76 4.37 1.37
C LEU A 148 8.85 3.99 0.36
N VAL A 149 9.90 4.81 0.28
CA VAL A 149 11.10 4.55 -0.50
C VAL A 149 12.22 4.06 0.43
N LEU A 150 12.94 3.02 0.04
CA LEU A 150 14.11 2.54 0.75
C LEU A 150 15.40 3.07 0.10
N GLY A 151 15.95 4.16 0.61
CA GLY A 151 17.28 4.62 0.24
C GLY A 151 18.37 3.77 0.89
N ILE A 152 19.12 2.97 0.10
CA ILE A 152 20.10 2.02 0.63
C ILE A 152 21.51 2.37 0.15
N GLY A 153 22.40 2.67 1.12
CA GLY A 153 23.83 2.73 0.91
C GLY A 153 24.52 1.54 1.60
N CYS A 154 25.36 0.84 0.88
CA CYS A 154 26.02 -0.38 1.40
C CYS A 154 27.48 -0.51 0.95
N ARG A 155 28.26 -1.34 1.63
CA ARG A 155 29.59 -1.75 1.16
C ARG A 155 29.48 -2.62 -0.11
N LYS A 156 30.57 -2.71 -0.87
CA LYS A 156 30.64 -3.60 -2.03
C LYS A 156 30.61 -5.07 -1.58
N GLY A 157 29.84 -5.89 -2.30
CA GLY A 157 29.72 -7.33 -2.05
C GLY A 157 28.85 -7.65 -0.83
N ILE A 158 27.90 -6.78 -0.48
CA ILE A 158 26.91 -7.09 0.57
C ILE A 158 25.96 -8.19 0.09
N SER A 159 25.55 -9.09 0.97
CA SER A 159 24.60 -10.14 0.63
C SER A 159 23.14 -9.66 0.77
N GLU A 160 22.21 -10.39 0.13
CA GLU A 160 20.77 -10.14 0.26
C GLU A 160 20.32 -10.29 1.72
N GLU A 161 20.84 -11.27 2.43
CA GLU A 161 20.51 -11.55 3.83
C GLU A 161 20.93 -10.41 4.77
N GLU A 162 22.10 -9.80 4.52
CA GLU A 162 22.57 -8.64 5.30
C GLU A 162 21.65 -7.43 5.07
N ILE A 163 21.22 -7.19 3.82
CA ILE A 163 20.25 -6.14 3.49
C ILE A 163 18.90 -6.43 4.16
N GLN A 164 18.40 -7.65 4.05
CA GLN A 164 17.14 -8.06 4.70
C GLN A 164 17.21 -7.87 6.21
N SER A 165 18.35 -8.18 6.83
CA SER A 165 18.55 -7.99 8.27
C SER A 165 18.47 -6.52 8.65
N ALA A 166 19.14 -5.63 7.92
CA ALA A 166 19.11 -4.19 8.14
C ALA A 166 17.70 -3.60 7.96
N VAL A 167 16.99 -4.02 6.91
CA VAL A 167 15.59 -3.61 6.71
C VAL A 167 14.68 -4.13 7.81
N ASN A 168 14.87 -5.35 8.29
CA ASN A 168 14.11 -5.89 9.42
C ASN A 168 14.35 -5.12 10.72
N GLU A 169 15.56 -4.63 10.96
CA GLU A 169 15.86 -3.77 12.08
C GLU A 169 15.17 -2.41 11.94
N ALA A 170 15.26 -1.77 10.77
CA ALA A 170 14.55 -0.53 10.48
C ALA A 170 13.03 -0.69 10.65
N LYS A 171 12.46 -1.82 10.22
CA LYS A 171 11.03 -2.13 10.45
C LYS A 171 10.67 -2.19 11.92
N LYS A 172 11.50 -2.78 12.77
CA LYS A 172 11.25 -2.84 14.22
C LYS A 172 11.27 -1.45 14.84
N ILE A 173 12.19 -0.58 14.39
CA ILE A 173 12.33 0.78 14.93
C ILE A 173 11.19 1.68 14.43
N LEU A 174 10.86 1.60 13.15
CA LEU A 174 9.94 2.53 12.48
C LEU A 174 8.50 1.98 12.33
N GLY A 175 8.27 0.72 12.62
CA GLY A 175 6.94 0.10 12.59
C GLY A 175 6.33 -0.07 11.20
N PHE A 176 7.14 -0.14 10.10
CA PHE A 176 6.61 -0.33 8.76
C PHE A 176 6.56 -1.80 8.31
N THR A 177 5.87 -2.03 7.22
CA THR A 177 5.81 -3.33 6.54
C THR A 177 6.31 -3.21 5.11
N GLU A 178 6.75 -4.31 4.51
CA GLU A 178 7.19 -4.33 3.12
C GLU A 178 6.10 -3.90 2.14
N LYS A 179 4.84 -4.04 2.52
CA LYS A 179 3.69 -3.65 1.69
C LYS A 179 3.60 -2.14 1.46
N GLU A 180 4.20 -1.36 2.34
CA GLU A 180 4.22 0.11 2.27
C GLU A 180 5.35 0.62 1.38
N VAL A 181 6.33 -0.25 1.09
CA VAL A 181 7.48 0.08 0.24
C VAL A 181 7.08 0.04 -1.22
N ILE A 182 7.46 1.07 -1.97
CA ILE A 182 7.21 1.18 -3.41
C ILE A 182 8.45 0.88 -4.23
N GLU A 183 9.63 1.25 -3.75
CA GLU A 183 10.89 1.13 -4.50
C GLU A 183 12.11 1.16 -3.59
N ILE A 184 13.25 0.82 -4.17
CA ILE A 184 14.57 0.86 -3.54
C ILE A 184 15.43 1.80 -4.38
N ASP A 185 16.11 2.73 -3.70
CA ASP A 185 16.94 3.73 -4.35
C ASP A 185 18.36 3.72 -3.82
N SER A 186 19.32 3.99 -4.70
CA SER A 186 20.74 4.04 -4.34
C SER A 186 21.53 4.96 -5.27
N ILE A 187 22.84 4.99 -5.08
CA ILE A 187 23.77 5.63 -6.00
C ILE A 187 24.11 4.70 -7.18
N ASP A 188 24.42 5.23 -8.34
CA ASP A 188 24.78 4.53 -9.58
C ASP A 188 25.95 3.57 -9.45
N LEU A 189 26.87 3.83 -8.51
CA LEU A 189 27.95 2.91 -8.12
C LEU A 189 27.43 1.55 -7.62
N LYS A 190 26.14 1.46 -7.28
CA LYS A 190 25.47 0.27 -6.75
C LYS A 190 24.55 -0.42 -7.75
N LYS A 191 24.47 0.06 -8.98
CA LYS A 191 23.58 -0.50 -10.01
C LYS A 191 23.79 -2.00 -10.31
N GLU A 192 24.99 -2.52 -10.08
CA GLU A 192 25.37 -3.90 -10.30
C GLU A 192 25.65 -4.67 -8.99
N GLU A 193 25.21 -4.14 -7.84
CA GLU A 193 25.40 -4.78 -6.54
C GLU A 193 24.42 -5.96 -6.42
N GLU A 194 24.93 -7.20 -6.51
CA GLU A 194 24.13 -8.43 -6.57
C GLU A 194 23.16 -8.57 -5.38
N GLY A 195 23.59 -8.19 -4.18
CA GLY A 195 22.72 -8.24 -3.00
C GLY A 195 21.51 -7.33 -3.10
N LEU A 196 21.67 -6.10 -3.63
CA LEU A 196 20.56 -5.16 -3.85
C LEU A 196 19.62 -5.65 -4.94
N LEU A 197 20.16 -6.14 -6.06
CA LEU A 197 19.37 -6.70 -7.16
C LEU A 197 18.58 -7.93 -6.71
N SER A 198 19.18 -8.81 -5.94
CA SER A 198 18.52 -10.01 -5.39
C SER A 198 17.42 -9.63 -4.41
N TYR A 199 17.67 -8.66 -3.52
CA TYR A 199 16.67 -8.15 -2.59
C TYR A 199 15.48 -7.51 -3.31
N ALA A 200 15.74 -6.65 -4.29
CA ALA A 200 14.71 -6.01 -5.11
C ALA A 200 13.86 -7.05 -5.86
N ALA A 201 14.49 -8.03 -6.48
CA ALA A 201 13.80 -9.10 -7.21
C ALA A 201 12.93 -9.97 -6.28
N LYS A 202 13.43 -10.33 -5.10
CA LYS A 202 12.69 -11.12 -4.09
C LYS A 202 11.39 -10.43 -3.65
N TRP A 203 11.46 -9.12 -3.43
CA TRP A 203 10.30 -8.33 -2.98
C TRP A 203 9.50 -7.72 -4.12
N LYS A 204 9.93 -7.94 -5.38
CA LYS A 204 9.31 -7.38 -6.59
C LYS A 204 9.21 -5.86 -6.54
N LEU A 205 10.26 -5.21 -6.01
CA LEU A 205 10.37 -3.77 -5.93
C LEU A 205 11.21 -3.24 -7.09
N PRO A 206 10.82 -2.12 -7.72
CA PRO A 206 11.70 -1.37 -8.60
C PRO A 206 12.99 -0.99 -7.88
N PHE A 207 14.11 -0.97 -8.61
CA PHE A 207 15.39 -0.51 -8.10
C PHE A 207 15.92 0.59 -9.01
N TYR A 208 16.06 1.79 -8.47
CA TYR A 208 16.58 2.94 -9.19
C TYR A 208 17.91 3.38 -8.62
N THR A 209 18.74 3.97 -9.50
CA THR A 209 20.03 4.50 -9.09
C THR A 209 20.25 5.88 -9.68
N PHE A 210 20.85 6.75 -8.91
CA PHE A 210 21.09 8.15 -9.24
C PHE A 210 22.58 8.46 -9.20
N SER A 211 23.01 9.38 -10.04
CA SER A 211 24.38 9.88 -10.03
C SER A 211 24.69 10.71 -8.78
N ALA A 212 25.96 10.84 -8.42
CA ALA A 212 26.38 11.72 -7.33
C ALA A 212 25.96 13.17 -7.56
N GLU A 213 25.89 13.63 -8.82
CA GLU A 213 25.43 14.97 -9.18
C GLU A 213 23.93 15.17 -8.86
N GLU A 214 23.09 14.18 -9.20
CA GLU A 214 21.64 14.20 -8.90
C GLU A 214 21.44 14.18 -7.39
N LEU A 215 22.08 13.26 -6.68
CA LEU A 215 22.00 13.16 -5.21
C LEU A 215 22.47 14.46 -4.54
N GLY A 216 23.46 15.13 -5.11
CA GLY A 216 23.99 16.42 -4.61
C GLY A 216 22.98 17.57 -4.66
N LYS A 217 21.92 17.48 -5.47
CA LYS A 217 20.86 18.49 -5.56
C LYS A 217 19.90 18.47 -4.37
N VAL A 218 19.79 17.33 -3.68
CA VAL A 218 18.97 17.19 -2.47
C VAL A 218 19.67 17.91 -1.32
N LYS A 219 19.02 18.91 -0.73
CA LYS A 219 19.63 19.78 0.30
C LYS A 219 19.28 19.39 1.74
N CYS A 220 18.11 18.75 1.93
CA CYS A 220 17.61 18.43 3.27
C CYS A 220 17.95 16.98 3.63
N VAL A 221 19.09 16.77 4.29
CA VAL A 221 19.49 15.48 4.87
C VAL A 221 19.83 15.66 6.34
N SER A 222 19.56 14.63 7.15
CA SER A 222 19.75 14.66 8.60
C SER A 222 21.14 14.23 9.03
N SER A 223 21.87 13.51 8.19
CA SER A 223 23.19 12.96 8.51
C SER A 223 24.22 13.24 7.40
N HIS A 224 25.48 13.37 7.80
CA HIS A 224 26.60 13.66 6.91
C HIS A 224 27.79 12.75 7.26
N SER A 225 28.46 12.17 6.24
CA SER A 225 29.62 11.33 6.40
C SER A 225 30.75 11.75 5.46
N GLU A 226 31.87 12.19 6.04
CA GLU A 226 33.08 12.50 5.29
C GLU A 226 33.68 11.28 4.58
N PHE A 227 33.53 10.09 5.16
CA PHE A 227 33.96 8.84 4.51
C PHE A 227 33.14 8.58 3.26
N VAL A 228 31.81 8.67 3.35
CA VAL A 228 30.91 8.48 2.22
C VAL A 228 31.20 9.52 1.13
N ARG A 229 31.42 10.79 1.49
CA ARG A 229 31.77 11.85 0.54
C ARG A 229 33.06 11.53 -0.24
N LYS A 230 34.10 11.01 0.43
CA LYS A 230 35.36 10.63 -0.25
C LYS A 230 35.19 9.49 -1.25
N VAL A 231 34.28 8.57 -1.00
CA VAL A 231 34.05 7.39 -1.84
C VAL A 231 33.06 7.65 -2.97
N THR A 232 31.99 8.39 -2.69
CA THR A 232 30.83 8.52 -3.59
C THR A 232 30.67 9.90 -4.20
N GLY A 233 31.35 10.92 -3.66
CA GLY A 233 31.17 12.32 -4.07
C GLY A 233 30.07 13.05 -3.29
N VAL A 234 29.20 12.36 -2.56
CA VAL A 234 28.16 12.92 -1.69
C VAL A 234 28.31 12.41 -0.26
N ASP A 235 27.92 13.21 0.70
CA ASP A 235 28.07 12.90 2.13
C ASP A 235 26.97 12.03 2.72
N ASN A 236 25.90 11.78 1.96
CA ASN A 236 24.81 10.90 2.31
C ASN A 236 24.18 10.33 1.03
N VAL A 237 24.17 9.02 0.89
CA VAL A 237 23.55 8.33 -0.24
C VAL A 237 22.10 7.97 0.09
N CYS A 238 21.86 7.39 1.29
CA CYS A 238 20.58 6.79 1.64
C CYS A 238 19.42 7.81 1.63
N GLU A 239 19.54 8.87 2.42
CA GLU A 239 18.49 9.89 2.51
C GLU A 239 18.31 10.65 1.18
N ARG A 240 19.43 10.97 0.50
CA ARG A 240 19.37 11.70 -0.76
C ARG A 240 18.69 10.88 -1.85
N ALA A 241 18.96 9.58 -1.94
CA ALA A 241 18.32 8.71 -2.90
C ALA A 241 16.82 8.54 -2.60
N ALA A 242 16.44 8.38 -1.33
CA ALA A 242 15.04 8.23 -0.94
C ALA A 242 14.18 9.51 -1.09
N ILE A 243 14.83 10.69 -1.24
CA ILE A 243 14.13 11.99 -1.37
C ILE A 243 14.00 12.42 -2.84
N LEU A 244 14.88 11.90 -3.72
CA LEU A 244 14.95 12.31 -5.12
C LEU A 244 13.76 11.80 -5.94
#